data_030c236052089db76730b345dcd64f2a
#
_entry.id   030c236052089db76730b345dcd64f2a
#
_cell.length_a   1.000
_cell.length_b   1.000
_cell.length_c   1.000
_cell.angle_alpha   90.00
_cell.angle_beta   90.00
_cell.angle_gamma   90.00
#
_symmetry.space_group_name_H-M   'P 1'
#
loop_
_entity.id
_entity.type
_entity.pdbx_description
1 polymer ?
#
loop_
_entity_poly.entity_id
_entity_poly.type
_entity_poly.pdbx_seq_one_letter_code
_entity_poly.pdbx_strand_id
1 'polypeptide(L)' 'MLYDLNEKTTEIYGFICDFNRANGYSPSVREIGQHVGMSSTSTVHSYLKRLEECGYITRKKDCPGTIQIV' A
#
# COMPACT_ATOMS: atom_id res chain seq x y z
N MET A 1 1.54 16.62 -8.66
CA MET A 1 1.07 15.24 -8.68
C MET A 1 1.50 14.56 -9.96
N LEU A 2 2.21 13.43 -9.84
CA LEU A 2 2.81 12.80 -11.01
C LEU A 2 1.86 11.87 -11.76
N TYR A 3 0.91 11.27 -11.06
CA TYR A 3 0.01 10.29 -11.64
C TYR A 3 -1.39 10.47 -11.10
N ASP A 4 -2.36 10.11 -11.93
CA ASP A 4 -3.76 10.14 -11.54
C ASP A 4 -4.12 8.87 -10.78
N LEU A 5 -3.92 8.90 -9.48
CA LEU A 5 -4.39 7.83 -8.61
C LEU A 5 -5.83 8.10 -8.23
N ASN A 6 -6.64 7.05 -8.15
CA ASN A 6 -7.98 7.25 -7.65
C ASN A 6 -7.93 7.50 -6.14
N GLU A 7 -9.06 7.94 -5.58
CA GLU A 7 -9.14 8.31 -4.18
C GLU A 7 -8.69 7.19 -3.24
N LYS A 8 -9.15 5.98 -3.52
CA LYS A 8 -8.83 4.83 -2.67
C LYS A 8 -7.36 4.48 -2.74
N THR A 9 -6.76 4.53 -3.91
CA THR A 9 -5.33 4.25 -4.07
C THR A 9 -4.50 5.28 -3.30
N THR A 10 -4.89 6.55 -3.38
CA THR A 10 -4.21 7.62 -2.66
C THR A 10 -4.34 7.43 -1.15
N GLU A 11 -5.52 7.03 -0.69
CA GLU A 11 -5.76 6.77 0.73
C GLU A 11 -4.86 5.65 1.24
N ILE A 12 -4.73 4.58 0.47
CA ILE A 12 -3.87 3.45 0.84
C ILE A 12 -2.41 3.88 0.91
N TYR A 13 -1.96 4.64 -0.07
CA TYR A 13 -0.59 5.13 -0.08
C TYR A 13 -0.30 6.02 1.14
N GLY A 14 -1.23 6.93 1.44
CA GLY A 14 -1.11 7.81 2.60
C GLY A 14 -1.03 7.03 3.90
N PHE A 15 -1.85 5.99 4.03
CA PHE A 15 -1.81 5.12 5.20
C PHE A 15 -0.46 4.42 5.33
N ILE A 16 0.07 3.90 4.22
CA ILE A 16 1.37 3.23 4.23
C ILE A 16 2.46 4.18 4.70
N CYS A 17 2.46 5.41 4.19
CA CYS A 17 3.46 6.39 4.57
C CYS A 17 3.36 6.76 6.05
N ASP A 18 2.16 7.01 6.53
CA ASP A 18 1.93 7.38 7.93
C ASP A 18 2.30 6.24 8.86
N PHE A 19 1.92 5.02 8.50
CA PHE A 19 2.22 3.86 9.31
C PHE A 19 3.73 3.65 9.40
N ASN A 20 4.42 3.77 8.26
CA ASN A 20 5.86 3.59 8.21
C ASN A 20 6.56 4.64 9.08
N ARG A 21 6.09 5.88 9.01
CA ARG A 21 6.66 6.97 9.79
C ARG A 21 6.48 6.72 11.28
N ALA A 22 5.31 6.23 11.67
CA ALA A 22 4.99 6.03 13.08
C ALA A 22 5.64 4.80 13.68
N ASN A 23 5.84 3.75 12.89
CA ASN A 23 6.25 2.44 13.39
C ASN A 23 7.63 2.00 12.91
N GLY A 24 8.19 2.65 11.91
CA GLY A 24 9.49 2.27 11.36
C GLY A 24 9.44 1.09 10.39
N TYR A 25 8.25 0.62 10.05
CA TYR A 25 8.06 -0.44 9.06
C TYR A 25 6.68 -0.26 8.42
N SER A 26 6.47 -0.93 7.31
CA SER A 26 5.23 -0.76 6.54
C SER A 26 4.14 -1.70 7.06
N PRO A 27 2.86 -1.33 6.86
CA PRO A 27 1.75 -2.17 7.31
C PRO A 27 1.61 -3.42 6.44
N SER A 28 0.98 -4.46 7.02
CA SER A 28 0.64 -5.66 6.26
C SER A 28 -0.57 -5.40 5.39
N VAL A 29 -0.82 -6.31 4.44
CA VAL A 29 -2.00 -6.23 3.59
C VAL A 29 -3.28 -6.25 4.43
N ARG A 30 -3.30 -7.06 5.48
CA ARG A 30 -4.45 -7.12 6.37
C ARG A 30 -4.70 -5.78 7.07
N GLU A 31 -3.65 -5.16 7.56
CA GLU A 31 -3.77 -3.87 8.23
C GLU A 31 -4.29 -2.80 7.27
N ILE A 32 -3.81 -2.82 6.04
CA ILE A 32 -4.28 -1.89 5.03
C ILE A 32 -5.77 -2.11 4.77
N GLY A 33 -6.17 -3.37 4.59
CA GLY A 33 -7.57 -3.69 4.36
C GLY A 33 -8.47 -3.23 5.48
N GLN A 34 -8.03 -3.43 6.73
CA GLN A 34 -8.80 -3.00 7.88
C GLN A 34 -8.94 -1.48 7.91
N HIS A 35 -7.89 -0.76 7.57
CA HIS A 35 -7.92 0.70 7.61
C HIS A 35 -8.89 1.26 6.57
N VAL A 36 -8.92 0.69 5.37
CA VAL A 36 -9.75 1.23 4.29
C VAL A 36 -11.09 0.51 4.16
N GLY A 37 -11.39 -0.41 5.08
CA GLY A 37 -12.69 -1.08 5.09
C GLY A 37 -12.86 -2.13 4.02
N MET A 38 -11.78 -2.73 3.56
CA MET A 38 -11.84 -3.80 2.56
C MET A 38 -11.70 -5.15 3.23
N SER A 39 -12.64 -6.05 2.99
CA SER A 39 -12.58 -7.40 3.54
C SER A 39 -11.77 -8.34 2.66
N SER A 40 -11.60 -8.02 1.40
CA SER A 40 -10.88 -8.88 0.44
C SER A 40 -9.42 -8.46 0.31
N THR A 41 -8.50 -9.37 0.63
CA THR A 41 -7.07 -9.11 0.45
C THR A 41 -6.70 -9.01 -1.03
N SER A 42 -7.44 -9.70 -1.90
CA SER A 42 -7.21 -9.61 -3.33
C SER A 42 -7.38 -8.18 -3.85
N THR A 43 -8.40 -7.49 -3.34
CA THR A 43 -8.64 -6.10 -3.71
C THR A 43 -7.49 -5.22 -3.25
N VAL A 44 -7.01 -5.43 -2.01
CA VAL A 44 -5.88 -4.66 -1.49
C VAL A 44 -4.64 -4.90 -2.35
N HIS A 45 -4.39 -6.14 -2.73
CA HIS A 45 -3.26 -6.47 -3.60
C HIS A 45 -3.34 -5.75 -4.93
N SER A 46 -4.54 -5.61 -5.49
CA SER A 46 -4.72 -4.89 -6.74
C SER A 46 -4.29 -3.43 -6.62
N TYR A 47 -4.66 -2.78 -5.53
CA TYR A 47 -4.26 -1.40 -5.29
C TYR A 47 -2.76 -1.28 -5.07
N LEU A 48 -2.17 -2.22 -4.32
CA LEU A 48 -0.74 -2.21 -4.09
C LEU A 48 0.04 -2.41 -5.39
N LYS A 49 -0.44 -3.29 -6.25
CA LYS A 49 0.18 -3.50 -7.55
C LYS A 49 0.17 -2.22 -8.37
N ARG A 50 -0.94 -1.49 -8.32
CA ARG A 50 -1.04 -0.22 -9.04
C ARG A 50 -0.03 0.79 -8.50
N LEU A 51 0.11 0.90 -7.18
CA LEU A 51 1.11 1.79 -6.59
C LEU A 51 2.52 1.39 -7.00
N GLU A 52 2.78 0.10 -7.06
CA GLU A 52 4.08 -0.42 -7.46
C GLU A 52 4.37 -0.09 -8.93
N GLU A 53 3.38 -0.26 -9.79
CA GLU A 53 3.52 0.05 -11.21
C GLU A 53 3.74 1.55 -11.45
N CYS A 54 3.16 2.37 -10.60
CA CYS A 54 3.33 3.82 -10.70
C CYS A 54 4.63 4.31 -10.07
N GLY A 55 5.39 3.41 -9.43
CA GLY A 55 6.68 3.76 -8.86
C GLY A 55 6.62 4.37 -7.47
N TYR A 56 5.50 4.28 -6.78
CA TYR A 56 5.37 4.82 -5.42
C TYR A 56 5.92 3.88 -4.36
N ILE A 57 5.80 2.58 -4.58
CA ILE A 57 6.27 1.58 -3.63
C ILE A 57 6.95 0.45 -4.37
N THR A 58 7.73 -0.34 -3.61
CA THR A 58 8.30 -1.60 -4.12
C THR A 58 7.96 -2.71 -3.13
N ARG A 59 7.90 -3.94 -3.64
CA ARG A 59 7.67 -5.12 -2.82
C ARG A 59 8.61 -6.21 -3.25
N LYS A 60 9.12 -6.99 -2.29
CA LYS A 60 9.97 -8.14 -2.60
C LYS A 60 9.10 -9.35 -2.89
N LYS A 61 9.40 -10.05 -3.96
CA LYS A 61 8.63 -11.21 -4.39
C LYS A 61 8.67 -12.34 -3.36
N ASP A 62 9.83 -12.53 -2.75
CA ASP A 62 10.04 -13.65 -1.85
C ASP A 62 9.67 -13.35 -0.40
N CYS A 63 9.24 -12.12 -0.12
CA CYS A 63 8.89 -11.71 1.23
C CYS A 63 7.53 -11.04 1.21
N PRO A 64 6.44 -11.83 1.30
CA PRO A 64 5.10 -11.27 1.31
C PRO A 64 4.96 -10.27 2.46
N GLY A 65 4.29 -9.17 2.20
CA GLY A 65 4.07 -8.15 3.20
C GLY A 65 5.18 -7.15 3.33
N THR A 66 6.25 -7.29 2.55
CA THR A 66 7.35 -6.31 2.57
C THR A 66 7.05 -5.20 1.57
N ILE A 67 6.61 -4.07 2.08
CA ILE A 67 6.32 -2.89 1.26
C ILE A 67 7.34 -1.83 1.62
N GLN A 68 7.99 -1.28 0.60
CA GLN A 68 8.95 -0.19 0.80
C GLN A 68 8.50 1.02 0.00
N ILE A 69 8.56 2.18 0.63
CA ILE A 69 8.23 3.43 -0.02
C ILE A 69 9.45 3.88 -0.81
N VAL A 70 9.21 4.21 -2.07
CA VAL A 70 10.28 4.67 -2.96
C VAL A 70 10.69 6.10 -2.62
#